data_9099019bf39fc97197c18407417527f1
#
_entry.id   9099019bf39fc97197c18407417527f1
#
_cell.length_a   1.000
_cell.length_b   1.000
_cell.length_c   1.000
_cell.angle_alpha   90.00
_cell.angle_beta   90.00
_cell.angle_gamma   90.00
#
_symmetry.space_group_name_H-M   'P 1'
#
loop_
_entity.id
_entity.type
_entity.pdbx_description
1 polymer ?
#
loop_
_entity_poly.entity_id
_entity_poly.type
_entity_poly.pdbx_seq_one_letter_code
_entity_poly.pdbx_strand_id
1 'polypeptide(L)'
;MLYKFKSKVTADLIMLEPNGRQILTLIGKNDAESLRKGILQPADMPAAVAALEHAIAQDEAALQQRMAQAEAEGQVLARSDVVSLRQRAVPFIDMIKRCQAAEKDIVWGV
;
A
#
# COMPACT_ATOMS: atom_id res chain seq x y z
N MET A 1 8.67 14.94 0.37
CA MET A 1 7.42 15.06 1.10
C MET A 1 7.03 13.68 1.66
N LEU A 2 6.43 13.63 2.82
CA LEU A 2 6.05 12.36 3.46
C LEU A 2 4.54 12.30 3.65
N TYR A 3 3.99 11.10 3.50
CA TYR A 3 2.61 10.81 3.90
C TYR A 3 2.60 10.27 5.32
N LYS A 4 1.75 10.86 6.16
CA LYS A 4 1.48 10.35 7.51
C LYS A 4 0.05 9.87 7.57
N PHE A 5 -0.12 8.58 7.80
CA PHE A 5 -1.43 7.98 8.02
C PHE A 5 -1.65 7.90 9.53
N LYS A 6 -2.67 8.57 10.01
CA LYS A 6 -2.94 8.74 11.43
C LYS A 6 -4.23 8.04 11.84
N SER A 7 -4.22 7.44 13.02
CA SER A 7 -5.40 6.84 13.64
C SER A 7 -5.35 6.98 15.15
N LYS A 8 -6.52 6.91 15.79
CA LYS A 8 -6.62 6.97 17.25
C LYS A 8 -6.18 5.70 17.96
N VAL A 9 -6.06 4.58 17.25
CA VAL A 9 -5.78 3.27 17.85
C VAL A 9 -4.44 2.68 17.43
N THR A 10 -3.74 3.35 16.52
CA THR A 10 -2.41 2.90 16.06
C THR A 10 -1.43 4.06 16.07
N ALA A 11 -0.13 3.74 16.03
CA ALA A 11 0.89 4.75 15.79
C ALA A 11 0.78 5.27 14.35
N ASP A 12 1.34 6.45 14.09
CA ASP A 12 1.36 7.01 12.74
C ASP A 12 2.22 6.13 11.84
N LEU A 13 1.71 5.88 10.63
CA LEU A 13 2.48 5.21 9.58
C LEU A 13 2.99 6.25 8.60
N ILE A 14 4.30 6.31 8.41
CA ILE A 14 4.94 7.30 7.56
C ILE A 14 5.49 6.61 6.32
N MET A 15 5.18 7.17 5.15
CA MET A 15 5.67 6.68 3.86
C MET A 15 6.27 7.84 3.04
N LEU A 16 7.22 7.52 2.16
CA LEU A 16 7.66 8.45 1.14
C LEU A 16 6.50 8.75 0.18
N GLU A 17 6.48 9.95 -0.37
CA GLU A 17 5.38 10.40 -1.23
C GLU A 17 5.04 9.44 -2.37
N PRO A 18 6.01 8.91 -3.15
CA PRO A 18 5.68 7.97 -4.22
C PRO A 18 4.98 6.71 -3.71
N ASN A 19 5.40 6.20 -2.57
CA ASN A 19 4.81 4.99 -1.98
C ASN A 19 3.39 5.26 -1.46
N GLY A 20 3.20 6.38 -0.76
CA GLY A 20 1.89 6.78 -0.26
C GLY A 20 0.88 7.00 -1.38
N ARG A 21 1.29 7.68 -2.46
CA ARG A 21 0.44 7.88 -3.63
C ARG A 21 0.06 6.58 -4.30
N GLN A 22 0.99 5.64 -4.42
CA GLN A 22 0.71 4.32 -4.98
C GLN A 22 -0.34 3.58 -4.17
N ILE A 23 -0.18 3.54 -2.85
CA ILE A 23 -1.11 2.87 -1.94
C ILE A 23 -2.50 3.51 -2.04
N LEU A 24 -2.60 4.85 -2.00
CA LEU A 24 -3.87 5.54 -2.10
C LEU A 24 -4.56 5.32 -3.45
N THR A 25 -3.80 5.28 -4.53
CA THR A 25 -4.31 4.99 -5.86
C THR A 25 -4.92 3.58 -5.90
N LEU A 26 -4.24 2.60 -5.30
CA LEU A 26 -4.71 1.21 -5.29
C LEU A 26 -6.03 1.03 -4.53
N ILE A 27 -6.26 1.82 -3.48
CA ILE A 27 -7.52 1.76 -2.72
C ILE A 27 -8.60 2.69 -3.25
N GLY A 28 -8.39 3.31 -4.42
CA GLY A 28 -9.39 4.15 -5.07
C GLY A 28 -9.36 5.61 -4.67
N LYS A 29 -8.40 6.04 -3.87
CA LYS A 29 -8.24 7.45 -3.44
C LYS A 29 -7.24 8.15 -4.36
N ASN A 30 -7.54 8.20 -5.65
CA ASN A 30 -6.59 8.64 -6.68
C ASN A 30 -6.84 10.03 -7.25
N ASP A 31 -7.87 10.74 -6.79
CA ASP A 31 -8.09 12.13 -7.20
C ASP A 31 -7.13 13.07 -6.47
N ALA A 32 -6.89 14.25 -7.05
CA ALA A 32 -5.88 15.19 -6.53
C ALA A 32 -6.13 15.60 -5.08
N GLU A 33 -7.40 15.81 -4.70
CA GLU A 33 -7.74 16.18 -3.32
C GLU A 33 -7.49 15.03 -2.36
N SER A 34 -7.93 13.81 -2.71
CA SER A 34 -7.75 12.63 -1.86
C SER A 34 -6.28 12.26 -1.70
N LEU A 35 -5.46 12.49 -2.72
CA LEU A 35 -4.01 12.27 -2.62
C LEU A 35 -3.34 13.27 -1.69
N ARG A 36 -3.89 14.48 -1.56
CA ARG A 36 -3.34 15.51 -0.70
C ARG A 36 -3.83 15.39 0.74
N LYS A 37 -5.12 15.12 0.92
CA LYS A 37 -5.77 15.04 2.22
C LYS A 37 -7.00 14.17 2.10
N GLY A 38 -7.14 13.21 3.01
CA GLY A 38 -8.30 12.34 2.93
C GLY A 38 -8.53 11.52 4.20
N ILE A 39 -9.53 10.67 4.11
CA ILE A 39 -9.96 9.79 5.19
C ILE A 39 -10.34 8.42 4.62
N LEU A 40 -9.99 7.37 5.36
CA LEU A 40 -10.46 6.01 5.10
C LEU A 40 -11.34 5.59 6.27
N GLN A 41 -12.64 5.46 6.01
CA GLN A 41 -13.63 5.11 7.03
C GLN A 41 -13.69 3.58 7.22
N PRO A 42 -14.11 3.11 8.41
CA PRO A 42 -14.21 1.67 8.67
C PRO A 42 -15.06 0.91 7.65
N ALA A 43 -16.12 1.53 7.14
CA ALA A 43 -16.99 0.92 6.13
C ALA A 43 -16.25 0.62 4.80
N ASP A 44 -15.21 1.40 4.49
CA ASP A 44 -14.43 1.25 3.26
C ASP A 44 -13.20 0.35 3.45
N MET A 45 -12.86 0.00 4.67
CA MET A 45 -11.66 -0.74 4.99
C MET A 45 -11.61 -2.15 4.41
N PRO A 46 -12.69 -2.95 4.43
CA PRO A 46 -12.66 -4.27 3.80
C PRO A 46 -12.32 -4.23 2.31
N ALA A 47 -12.91 -3.28 1.58
CA ALA A 47 -12.62 -3.12 0.15
C ALA A 47 -11.18 -2.64 -0.09
N ALA A 48 -10.67 -1.76 0.78
CA ALA A 48 -9.30 -1.28 0.69
C ALA A 48 -8.29 -2.42 0.91
N VAL A 49 -8.52 -3.26 1.92
CA VAL A 49 -7.66 -4.44 2.18
C VAL A 49 -7.69 -5.38 0.99
N ALA A 50 -8.87 -5.69 0.46
CA ALA A 50 -9.02 -6.58 -0.68
C ALA A 50 -8.28 -6.03 -1.92
N ALA A 51 -8.39 -4.73 -2.18
CA ALA A 51 -7.69 -4.09 -3.29
C ALA A 51 -6.17 -4.17 -3.14
N LEU A 52 -5.66 -3.94 -1.94
CA LEU A 52 -4.23 -4.03 -1.66
C LEU A 52 -3.71 -5.46 -1.77
N GLU A 53 -4.44 -6.43 -1.24
CA GLU A 53 -4.05 -7.84 -1.34
C GLU A 53 -4.05 -8.32 -2.79
N HIS A 54 -5.04 -7.90 -3.58
CA HIS A 54 -5.10 -8.21 -5.01
C HIS A 54 -3.92 -7.60 -5.76
N ALA A 55 -3.59 -6.35 -5.48
CA ALA A 55 -2.45 -5.67 -6.10
C ALA A 55 -1.12 -6.34 -5.72
N ILE A 56 -0.97 -6.79 -4.47
CA ILE A 56 0.20 -7.54 -4.03
C ILE A 56 0.35 -8.83 -4.82
N ALA A 57 -0.74 -9.58 -4.99
CA ALA A 57 -0.70 -10.84 -5.74
C ALA A 57 -0.31 -10.60 -7.20
N GLN A 58 -0.82 -9.56 -7.82
CA GLN A 58 -0.44 -9.19 -9.19
C GLN A 58 1.02 -8.77 -9.30
N ASP A 59 1.50 -8.00 -8.33
CA ASP A 59 2.89 -7.55 -8.28
C ASP A 59 3.84 -8.73 -8.15
N GLU A 60 3.53 -9.68 -7.28
CA GLU A 60 4.35 -10.88 -7.09
C GLU A 60 4.36 -11.77 -8.33
N ALA A 61 3.22 -11.95 -9.00
CA ALA A 61 3.15 -12.71 -10.24
C ALA A 61 3.98 -12.06 -11.35
N ALA A 62 3.88 -10.75 -11.49
CA ALA A 62 4.68 -10.00 -12.47
C ALA A 62 6.17 -10.10 -12.17
N LEU A 63 6.55 -10.06 -10.90
CA LEU A 63 7.95 -10.20 -10.47
C LEU A 63 8.48 -11.58 -10.82
N GLN A 64 7.72 -12.64 -10.54
CA GLN A 64 8.11 -14.00 -10.86
C GLN A 64 8.33 -14.18 -12.37
N GLN A 65 7.46 -13.59 -13.20
CA GLN A 65 7.62 -13.63 -14.66
C GLN A 65 8.88 -12.91 -15.10
N ARG A 66 9.17 -11.74 -14.53
CA ARG A 66 10.40 -11.00 -14.88
C ARG A 66 11.65 -11.76 -14.45
N MET A 67 11.62 -12.40 -13.28
CA MET A 67 12.75 -13.21 -12.80
C MET A 67 12.97 -14.43 -13.69
N ALA A 68 11.90 -15.13 -14.07
CA ALA A 68 11.97 -16.29 -14.95
C ALA A 68 12.50 -15.89 -16.32
N GLN A 69 12.06 -14.77 -16.88
CA GLN A 69 12.52 -14.27 -18.16
C GLN A 69 14.00 -13.85 -18.09
N ALA A 70 14.41 -13.16 -17.03
CA ALA A 70 15.80 -12.77 -16.83
C ALA A 70 16.71 -14.00 -16.72
N GLU A 71 16.27 -15.03 -16.01
CA GLU A 71 17.00 -16.28 -15.88
C GLU A 71 17.14 -16.99 -17.22
N ALA A 72 16.08 -17.02 -18.03
CA ALA A 72 16.10 -17.58 -19.37
C ALA A 72 17.06 -16.82 -20.29
N GLU A 73 17.26 -15.54 -20.07
CA GLU A 73 18.19 -14.70 -20.83
C GLU A 73 19.60 -14.68 -20.24
N GLY A 74 19.85 -15.46 -19.19
CA GLY A 74 21.15 -15.52 -18.52
C GLY A 74 21.45 -14.32 -17.63
N GLN A 75 20.44 -13.55 -17.27
CA GLN A 75 20.58 -12.39 -16.37
C GLN A 75 20.09 -12.75 -14.97
N VAL A 76 20.69 -12.14 -13.95
CA VAL A 76 20.27 -12.30 -12.57
C VAL A 76 19.81 -10.94 -12.06
N LEU A 77 18.54 -10.85 -11.66
CA LEU A 77 18.01 -9.65 -11.01
C LEU A 77 18.44 -9.64 -9.54
N ALA A 78 19.12 -8.58 -9.12
CA ALA A 78 19.49 -8.41 -7.72
C ALA A 78 18.22 -8.17 -6.89
N ARG A 79 18.09 -8.90 -5.77
CA ARG A 79 16.93 -8.75 -4.87
C ARG A 79 16.79 -7.34 -4.34
N SER A 80 17.88 -6.62 -4.15
CA SER A 80 17.88 -5.24 -3.66
C SER A 80 17.23 -4.26 -4.64
N ASP A 81 17.15 -4.61 -5.92
CA ASP A 81 16.53 -3.76 -6.93
C ASP A 81 15.01 -3.93 -6.98
N VAL A 82 14.48 -4.88 -6.22
CA VAL A 82 13.06 -5.25 -6.28
C VAL A 82 12.44 -5.07 -4.90
N VAL A 83 12.04 -3.83 -4.59
CA VAL A 83 11.24 -3.57 -3.40
C VAL A 83 9.81 -3.97 -3.73
N SER A 84 9.33 -5.07 -3.14
CA SER A 84 8.01 -5.58 -3.44
C SER A 84 6.93 -4.67 -2.88
N LEU A 85 5.77 -4.62 -3.56
CA LEU A 85 4.61 -3.91 -3.07
C LEU A 85 4.18 -4.43 -1.69
N ARG A 86 4.35 -5.73 -1.44
CA ARG A 86 4.04 -6.34 -0.15
C ARG A 86 4.76 -5.65 1.00
N GLN A 87 6.05 -5.37 0.86
CA GLN A 87 6.82 -4.71 1.91
C GLN A 87 6.29 -3.33 2.26
N ARG A 88 5.75 -2.62 1.27
CA ARG A 88 5.19 -1.29 1.48
C ARG A 88 3.75 -1.33 1.97
N ALA A 89 2.97 -2.30 1.50
CA ALA A 89 1.54 -2.37 1.76
C ALA A 89 1.17 -3.10 3.06
N VAL A 90 1.95 -4.10 3.48
CA VAL A 90 1.63 -4.91 4.67
C VAL A 90 1.49 -4.05 5.94
N PRO A 91 2.38 -3.10 6.25
CA PRO A 91 2.19 -2.25 7.43
C PRO A 91 0.88 -1.45 7.37
N PHE A 92 0.49 -1.00 6.18
CA PHE A 92 -0.77 -0.28 6.01
C PHE A 92 -1.97 -1.21 6.14
N ILE A 93 -1.89 -2.40 5.59
CA ILE A 93 -2.95 -3.42 5.75
C ILE A 93 -3.14 -3.74 7.23
N ASP A 94 -2.08 -3.94 7.99
CA ASP A 94 -2.15 -4.19 9.43
C ASP A 94 -2.81 -3.02 10.16
N MET A 95 -2.45 -1.79 9.81
CA MET A 95 -3.07 -0.59 10.36
C MET A 95 -4.57 -0.56 10.06
N ILE A 96 -4.96 -0.84 8.81
CA ILE A 96 -6.36 -0.89 8.40
C ILE A 96 -7.14 -1.93 9.22
N LYS A 97 -6.59 -3.13 9.36
CA LYS A 97 -7.26 -4.21 10.11
C LYS A 97 -7.47 -3.84 11.58
N ARG A 98 -6.49 -3.21 12.22
CA ARG A 98 -6.61 -2.73 13.60
C ARG A 98 -7.67 -1.64 13.74
N CYS A 99 -7.67 -0.70 12.79
CA CYS A 99 -8.65 0.39 12.79
C CYS A 99 -10.05 -0.11 12.50
N GLN A 100 -10.19 -1.08 11.60
CA GLN A 100 -11.47 -1.72 11.30
C GLN A 100 -12.04 -2.41 12.53
N ALA A 101 -11.23 -3.16 13.26
CA ALA A 101 -11.66 -3.86 14.48
C ALA A 101 -12.10 -2.88 15.57
N ALA A 102 -11.49 -1.71 15.64
CA ALA A 102 -11.82 -0.65 16.61
C ALA A 102 -12.84 0.34 16.08
N GLU A 103 -13.27 0.21 14.83
CA GLU A 103 -14.20 1.13 14.16
C GLU A 103 -13.70 2.57 14.16
N LYS A 104 -12.41 2.77 13.85
CA LYS A 104 -11.77 4.08 13.78
C LYS A 104 -11.29 4.39 12.39
N ASP A 105 -11.31 5.66 12.02
CA ASP A 105 -10.85 6.14 10.72
C ASP A 105 -9.33 6.22 10.64
N ILE A 106 -8.81 6.19 9.41
CA ILE A 106 -7.43 6.56 9.10
C ILE A 106 -7.47 7.84 8.30
N VAL A 107 -6.67 8.84 8.68
CA VAL A 107 -6.60 10.13 8.00
C VAL A 107 -5.18 10.43 7.56
N TRP A 108 -5.05 11.24 6.51
CA TRP A 108 -3.76 11.69 6.02
C TRP A 108 -3.87 13.12 5.51
N GLY A 109 -2.73 13.82 5.45
CA GLY A 109 -2.68 15.21 5.00
C GLY A 109 -3.17 16.21 6.03
N VAL A 110 -3.35 15.79 7.26
CA VAL A 110 -3.84 16.66 8.36
C VAL A 110 -2.80 16.82 9.45
#